data_11bd910334c31cc62261a38deed51369
#
_entry.id   11bd910334c31cc62261a38deed51369
#
_cell.length_a   1.000
_cell.length_b   1.000
_cell.length_c   1.000
_cell.angle_alpha   90.00
_cell.angle_beta   90.00
_cell.angle_gamma   90.00
#
_symmetry.space_group_name_H-M   'P 1'
#
loop_
_entity.id
_entity.type
_entity.pdbx_description
1 polymer ?
#
loop_
_entity_poly.entity_id
_entity_poly.type
_entity_poly.pdbx_seq_one_letter_code
_entity_poly.pdbx_strand_id
1 'polypeptide(L)'
;MFGLGKFKSPQPLSCLLSDSGYSLVGLADNQSILFCEEHHFTEPSPVLLAKCLEQDINKHHLVGRSCQVILSPDLYQLLLVDMPEIPENELSKALRWQLKGLVDYPLNDIVVDAFAVPPHGAGGKRKKAFVAVTLQSALLHKVSLMESCLLNITAVSISELALSKLLSLQPISTETPIIVISSNDENCQHHLYYMGDLYLFRTLPLNKTITQPHSSANQDILLEIQRTIDYCLMELKLPEPKQIFFTPSFYKATALFTYLQAELNKEVRLLDINSFFTSKPIDPEIMEKVFYAIGGALMILDRKNES
;
A
#
# COMPACT_ATOMS: atom_id res chain seq x y z
N MET A 1 -1.76 33.40 -35.99
CA MET A 1 -1.70 31.94 -35.90
C MET A 1 -1.31 31.62 -34.45
N PHE A 2 -2.31 31.42 -33.57
CA PHE A 2 -2.06 31.09 -32.16
C PHE A 2 -1.77 29.59 -32.10
N GLY A 3 -0.52 29.24 -31.72
CA GLY A 3 -0.14 27.87 -31.48
C GLY A 3 -0.92 27.31 -30.30
N LEU A 4 -1.84 26.41 -30.59
CA LEU A 4 -2.45 25.54 -29.55
C LEU A 4 -1.31 24.72 -28.91
N GLY A 5 -0.90 25.14 -27.72
CA GLY A 5 0.02 24.35 -26.91
C GLY A 5 -0.57 22.93 -26.78
N LYS A 6 0.20 21.93 -27.14
CA LYS A 6 -0.15 20.53 -26.89
C LYS A 6 -0.50 20.42 -25.41
N PHE A 7 -1.76 20.15 -25.11
CA PHE A 7 -2.17 19.75 -23.77
C PHE A 7 -1.32 18.52 -23.41
N LYS A 8 -0.30 18.71 -22.59
CA LYS A 8 0.40 17.57 -21.99
C LYS A 8 -0.66 16.77 -21.22
N SER A 9 -0.72 15.47 -21.48
CA SER A 9 -1.55 14.56 -20.68
C SER A 9 -1.32 14.86 -19.21
N PRO A 10 -2.36 14.86 -18.37
CA PRO A 10 -2.21 15.18 -16.97
C PRO A 10 -1.24 14.16 -16.33
N GLN A 11 -0.15 14.69 -15.76
CA GLN A 11 0.88 13.88 -15.10
C GLN A 11 0.29 13.18 -13.88
N PRO A 12 0.57 11.89 -13.64
CA PRO A 12 0.11 11.18 -12.45
C PRO A 12 0.60 11.84 -11.17
N LEU A 13 -0.31 12.09 -10.25
CA LEU A 13 -0.07 12.69 -8.95
C LEU A 13 -0.72 11.83 -7.89
N SER A 14 0.02 11.42 -6.90
CA SER A 14 -0.48 10.65 -5.77
C SER A 14 0.03 11.20 -4.45
N CYS A 15 -0.82 11.08 -3.42
CA CYS A 15 -0.51 11.44 -2.05
C CYS A 15 -0.72 10.23 -1.14
N LEU A 16 0.32 9.77 -0.46
CA LEU A 16 0.18 8.89 0.69
C LEU A 16 -0.22 9.76 1.89
N LEU A 17 -1.31 9.43 2.53
CA LEU A 17 -1.85 10.16 3.67
C LEU A 17 -1.81 9.29 4.92
N SER A 18 -1.25 9.79 6.01
CA SER A 18 -1.22 9.16 7.33
C SER A 18 -1.89 10.04 8.39
N ASP A 19 -1.93 9.58 9.63
CA ASP A 19 -2.37 10.43 10.74
C ASP A 19 -1.38 11.56 11.03
N SER A 20 -0.10 11.28 10.87
CA SER A 20 1.00 12.18 11.24
C SER A 20 1.62 12.92 10.07
N GLY A 21 1.06 12.84 8.84
CA GLY A 21 1.65 13.56 7.71
C GLY A 21 1.17 13.09 6.34
N TYR A 22 1.98 13.43 5.33
CA TYR A 22 1.73 13.00 3.96
C TYR A 22 3.03 12.90 3.17
N SER A 23 2.95 12.14 2.06
CA SER A 23 3.99 12.16 1.02
C SER A 23 3.33 12.38 -0.34
N LEU A 24 3.85 13.33 -1.11
CA LEU A 24 3.31 13.73 -2.42
C LEU A 24 4.31 13.38 -3.52
N VAL A 25 3.86 12.64 -4.53
CA VAL A 25 4.71 12.19 -5.64
C VAL A 25 4.08 12.52 -6.97
N GLY A 26 4.85 13.16 -7.84
CA GLY A 26 4.50 13.37 -9.24
C GLY A 26 5.37 12.55 -10.18
N LEU A 27 4.74 11.86 -11.15
CA LEU A 27 5.43 11.11 -12.20
C LEU A 27 5.25 11.78 -13.57
N ALA A 28 6.20 11.57 -14.46
CA ALA A 28 6.03 11.84 -15.89
C ALA A 28 5.45 10.62 -16.62
N ASP A 29 4.99 10.83 -17.87
CA ASP A 29 4.41 9.74 -18.69
C ASP A 29 5.40 8.60 -18.98
N ASN A 30 6.69 8.86 -18.93
CA ASN A 30 7.77 7.89 -19.14
C ASN A 30 8.26 7.24 -17.85
N GLN A 31 7.47 7.28 -16.79
CA GLN A 31 7.79 6.75 -15.46
C GLN A 31 9.00 7.43 -14.79
N SER A 32 9.37 8.62 -15.21
CA SER A 32 10.33 9.44 -14.48
C SER A 32 9.65 10.10 -13.28
N ILE A 33 10.31 10.06 -12.14
CA ILE A 33 9.87 10.79 -10.95
C ILE A 33 10.23 12.25 -11.12
N LEU A 34 9.23 13.12 -11.09
CA LEU A 34 9.39 14.57 -11.24
C LEU A 34 9.76 15.23 -9.91
N PHE A 35 9.09 14.81 -8.86
CA PHE A 35 9.34 15.27 -7.50
C PHE A 35 8.79 14.27 -6.49
N CYS A 36 9.38 14.32 -5.29
CA CYS A 36 8.90 13.68 -4.08
C CYS A 36 8.95 14.72 -2.96
N GLU A 37 7.83 14.95 -2.29
CA GLU A 37 7.76 15.74 -1.06
C GLU A 37 7.27 14.87 0.07
N GLU A 38 7.78 15.07 1.27
CA GLU A 38 7.36 14.32 2.45
C GLU A 38 7.35 15.24 3.67
N HIS A 39 6.30 15.12 4.47
CA HIS A 39 6.14 15.86 5.70
C HIS A 39 5.56 14.94 6.77
N HIS A 40 6.30 14.81 7.86
CA HIS A 40 5.91 14.02 9.01
C HIS A 40 5.94 14.89 10.26
N PHE A 41 4.88 14.83 11.05
CA PHE A 41 4.71 15.62 12.27
C PHE A 41 4.72 14.68 13.47
N THR A 42 5.37 15.09 14.55
CA THR A 42 5.40 14.31 15.82
C THR A 42 4.01 14.16 16.44
N GLU A 43 3.12 15.11 16.16
CA GLU A 43 1.72 15.08 16.57
C GLU A 43 0.82 15.44 15.38
N PRO A 44 -0.35 14.78 15.23
CA PRO A 44 -1.31 15.11 14.18
C PRO A 44 -1.69 16.58 14.21
N SER A 45 -1.45 17.32 13.12
CA SER A 45 -1.76 18.74 13.01
C SER A 45 -2.36 19.07 11.65
N PRO A 46 -3.71 19.15 11.54
CA PRO A 46 -4.37 19.55 10.29
C PRO A 46 -3.91 20.90 9.76
N VAL A 47 -3.59 21.84 10.65
CA VAL A 47 -3.11 23.18 10.28
C VAL A 47 -1.72 23.13 9.63
N LEU A 48 -0.79 22.36 10.22
CA LEU A 48 0.55 22.19 9.64
C LEU A 48 0.48 21.40 8.34
N LEU A 49 -0.36 20.35 8.28
CA LEU A 49 -0.56 19.57 7.07
C LEU A 49 -1.07 20.44 5.93
N ALA A 50 -2.12 21.25 6.16
CA ALA A 50 -2.65 22.16 5.15
C ALA A 50 -1.59 23.16 4.68
N LYS A 51 -0.85 23.78 5.60
CA LYS A 51 0.20 24.75 5.29
C LYS A 51 1.32 24.14 4.43
N CYS A 52 1.82 22.97 4.79
CA CYS A 52 2.88 22.30 4.02
C CYS A 52 2.33 21.88 2.65
N LEU A 53 1.12 21.33 2.59
CA LEU A 53 0.49 20.90 1.35
C LEU A 53 0.26 22.09 0.39
N GLU A 54 -0.20 23.24 0.87
CA GLU A 54 -0.32 24.48 0.08
C GLU A 54 1.05 24.93 -0.47
N GLN A 55 2.11 24.83 0.32
CA GLN A 55 3.45 25.17 -0.12
C GLN A 55 3.93 24.25 -1.25
N ASP A 56 3.73 22.93 -1.13
CA ASP A 56 4.11 21.98 -2.16
C ASP A 56 3.28 22.11 -3.43
N ILE A 57 1.96 22.36 -3.29
CA ILE A 57 1.06 22.62 -4.42
C ILE A 57 1.52 23.84 -5.21
N ASN A 58 1.87 24.91 -4.53
CA ASN A 58 2.40 26.11 -5.18
C ASN A 58 3.78 25.90 -5.81
N LYS A 59 4.68 25.21 -5.09
CA LYS A 59 6.05 24.88 -5.54
C LYS A 59 6.04 24.10 -6.84
N HIS A 60 5.13 23.13 -6.97
CA HIS A 60 5.04 22.24 -8.14
C HIS A 60 3.92 22.58 -9.12
N HIS A 61 3.24 23.73 -8.94
CA HIS A 61 2.14 24.20 -9.80
C HIS A 61 1.01 23.17 -9.95
N LEU A 62 0.53 22.62 -8.84
CA LEU A 62 -0.45 21.53 -8.79
C LEU A 62 -1.90 21.96 -8.59
N VAL A 63 -2.20 23.25 -8.56
CA VAL A 63 -3.55 23.79 -8.38
C VAL A 63 -4.53 23.16 -9.37
N GLY A 64 -5.62 22.58 -8.87
CA GLY A 64 -6.65 21.90 -9.67
C GLY A 64 -6.22 20.55 -10.29
N ARG A 65 -5.04 20.04 -9.94
CA ARG A 65 -4.56 18.75 -10.46
C ARG A 65 -5.31 17.59 -9.81
N SER A 66 -5.64 16.61 -10.64
CA SER A 66 -6.18 15.33 -10.16
C SER A 66 -5.13 14.58 -9.37
N CYS A 67 -5.51 14.17 -8.16
CA CYS A 67 -4.65 13.45 -7.23
C CYS A 67 -5.35 12.17 -6.76
N GLN A 68 -4.62 11.05 -6.75
CA GLN A 68 -5.04 9.83 -6.08
C GLN A 68 -4.48 9.81 -4.66
N VAL A 69 -5.33 9.56 -3.68
CA VAL A 69 -4.91 9.39 -2.29
C VAL A 69 -4.71 7.91 -1.99
N ILE A 70 -3.58 7.59 -1.38
CA ILE A 70 -3.32 6.28 -0.78
C ILE A 70 -3.39 6.46 0.72
N LEU A 71 -4.23 5.69 1.38
CA LEU A 71 -4.27 5.66 2.84
C LEU A 71 -3.11 4.82 3.37
N SER A 72 -2.43 5.35 4.36
CA SER A 72 -1.47 4.58 5.15
C SER A 72 -2.21 3.60 6.08
N PRO A 73 -1.61 2.45 6.44
CA PRO A 73 -2.26 1.40 7.24
C PRO A 73 -2.80 1.84 8.61
N ASP A 74 -2.37 2.98 9.13
CA ASP A 74 -2.90 3.59 10.36
C ASP A 74 -4.30 4.21 10.19
N LEU A 75 -4.75 4.45 8.95
CA LEU A 75 -6.03 5.11 8.65
C LEU A 75 -7.18 4.14 8.35
N TYR A 76 -6.93 2.84 8.25
CA TYR A 76 -7.97 1.85 7.96
C TYR A 76 -7.67 0.51 8.62
N GLN A 77 -8.68 -0.34 8.68
CA GLN A 77 -8.54 -1.76 8.99
C GLN A 77 -8.79 -2.58 7.72
N LEU A 78 -7.95 -3.60 7.48
CA LEU A 78 -8.12 -4.54 6.37
C LEU A 78 -8.46 -5.90 6.94
N LEU A 79 -9.65 -6.42 6.57
CA LEU A 79 -10.21 -7.66 7.10
C LEU A 79 -10.49 -8.64 5.97
N LEU A 80 -10.21 -9.92 6.19
CA LEU A 80 -10.60 -10.99 5.28
C LEU A 80 -11.93 -11.58 5.74
N VAL A 81 -12.95 -11.50 4.91
CA VAL A 81 -14.30 -11.99 5.21
C VAL A 81 -14.81 -12.96 4.14
N ASP A 82 -15.80 -13.80 4.48
CA ASP A 82 -16.53 -14.57 3.50
C ASP A 82 -17.41 -13.62 2.67
N MET A 83 -17.28 -13.69 1.34
CA MET A 83 -18.07 -12.86 0.43
C MET A 83 -19.51 -13.38 0.32
N PRO A 84 -20.52 -12.57 0.65
CA PRO A 84 -21.91 -13.01 0.52
C PRO A 84 -22.32 -13.16 -0.95
N GLU A 85 -23.14 -14.16 -1.24
CA GLU A 85 -23.71 -14.40 -2.58
C GLU A 85 -24.94 -13.50 -2.81
N ILE A 86 -24.72 -12.22 -3.02
CA ILE A 86 -25.74 -11.19 -3.23
C ILE A 86 -25.37 -10.28 -4.40
N PRO A 87 -26.31 -9.51 -4.95
CA PRO A 87 -26.04 -8.53 -5.99
C PRO A 87 -25.03 -7.48 -5.53
N GLU A 88 -24.20 -7.00 -6.46
CA GLU A 88 -23.12 -6.06 -6.20
C GLU A 88 -23.59 -4.75 -5.54
N ASN A 89 -24.77 -4.27 -5.94
CA ASN A 89 -25.39 -3.06 -5.37
C ASN A 89 -25.81 -3.20 -3.88
N GLU A 90 -25.91 -4.42 -3.36
CA GLU A 90 -26.21 -4.70 -1.96
C GLU A 90 -24.97 -5.09 -1.13
N LEU A 91 -23.84 -5.34 -1.81
CA LEU A 91 -22.62 -5.88 -1.21
C LEU A 91 -22.08 -5.00 -0.07
N SER A 92 -21.92 -3.70 -0.29
CA SER A 92 -21.41 -2.78 0.75
C SER A 92 -22.28 -2.75 2.00
N LYS A 93 -23.60 -2.85 1.83
CA LYS A 93 -24.55 -2.87 2.95
C LYS A 93 -24.46 -4.17 3.74
N ALA A 94 -24.34 -5.31 3.06
CA ALA A 94 -24.19 -6.60 3.70
C ALA A 94 -22.85 -6.75 4.41
N LEU A 95 -21.75 -6.31 3.76
CA LEU A 95 -20.43 -6.29 4.37
C LEU A 95 -20.40 -5.44 5.64
N ARG A 96 -21.06 -4.27 5.64
CA ARG A 96 -21.18 -3.43 6.84
C ARG A 96 -21.80 -4.18 8.03
N TRP A 97 -22.79 -5.04 7.80
CA TRP A 97 -23.37 -5.86 8.85
C TRP A 97 -22.45 -6.99 9.32
N GLN A 98 -21.68 -7.60 8.42
CA GLN A 98 -20.69 -8.62 8.79
C GLN A 98 -19.55 -8.07 9.66
N LEU A 99 -19.25 -6.77 9.51
CA LEU A 99 -18.22 -6.10 10.29
C LEU A 99 -18.63 -5.80 11.74
N LYS A 100 -19.92 -6.02 12.08
CA LYS A 100 -20.40 -5.83 13.45
C LYS A 100 -19.66 -6.73 14.43
N GLY A 101 -18.94 -6.12 15.37
CA GLY A 101 -18.11 -6.81 16.36
C GLY A 101 -16.75 -7.28 15.87
N LEU A 102 -16.41 -6.99 14.60
CA LEU A 102 -15.06 -7.20 14.03
C LEU A 102 -14.24 -5.92 14.00
N VAL A 103 -14.90 -4.77 14.00
CA VAL A 103 -14.26 -3.44 14.04
C VAL A 103 -14.77 -2.66 15.24
N ASP A 104 -13.88 -1.83 15.80
CA ASP A 104 -14.20 -0.96 16.95
C ASP A 104 -14.84 0.38 16.53
N TYR A 105 -15.25 0.49 15.27
CA TYR A 105 -15.88 1.70 14.71
C TYR A 105 -17.40 1.64 14.80
N PRO A 106 -18.07 2.78 15.04
CA PRO A 106 -19.53 2.87 14.92
C PRO A 106 -19.99 2.54 13.50
N LEU A 107 -20.86 1.55 13.33
CA LEU A 107 -21.31 1.08 12.00
C LEU A 107 -21.99 2.16 11.13
N ASN A 108 -22.50 3.20 11.75
CA ASN A 108 -23.13 4.34 11.07
C ASN A 108 -22.10 5.38 10.57
N ASP A 109 -20.85 5.28 11.02
CA ASP A 109 -19.75 6.19 10.62
C ASP A 109 -18.59 5.43 9.98
N ILE A 110 -18.86 4.38 9.18
CA ILE A 110 -17.82 3.68 8.44
C ILE A 110 -18.03 3.80 6.93
N VAL A 111 -16.92 3.94 6.22
CA VAL A 111 -16.81 3.66 4.78
C VAL A 111 -16.23 2.26 4.63
N VAL A 112 -16.83 1.48 3.73
CA VAL A 112 -16.45 0.10 3.44
C VAL A 112 -16.27 -0.06 1.95
N ASP A 113 -15.12 -0.57 1.55
CA ASP A 113 -14.87 -1.03 0.18
C ASP A 113 -14.22 -2.41 0.21
N ALA A 114 -14.38 -3.19 -0.85
CA ALA A 114 -13.94 -4.58 -0.86
C ALA A 114 -13.41 -5.00 -2.23
N PHE A 115 -12.41 -5.88 -2.20
CA PHE A 115 -11.92 -6.55 -3.40
C PHE A 115 -11.84 -8.07 -3.16
N ALA A 116 -12.21 -8.82 -4.19
CA ALA A 116 -12.27 -10.27 -4.10
C ALA A 116 -10.87 -10.88 -4.02
N VAL A 117 -10.75 -11.95 -3.22
CA VAL A 117 -9.60 -12.86 -3.33
C VAL A 117 -9.91 -13.83 -4.48
N PRO A 118 -9.04 -13.94 -5.51
CA PRO A 118 -9.28 -14.84 -6.61
C PRO A 118 -9.43 -16.29 -6.12
N PRO A 119 -10.38 -17.06 -6.67
CA PRO A 119 -10.54 -18.45 -6.30
C PRO A 119 -9.31 -19.25 -6.73
N HIS A 120 -8.71 -20.01 -5.81
CA HIS A 120 -7.58 -20.87 -6.11
C HIS A 120 -7.78 -22.27 -5.55
N GLY A 121 -7.40 -23.28 -6.36
CA GLY A 121 -7.48 -24.69 -5.99
C GLY A 121 -8.91 -25.27 -5.99
N ALA A 122 -8.99 -26.61 -5.97
CA ALA A 122 -10.25 -27.38 -6.02
C ALA A 122 -11.09 -27.33 -4.72
N GLY A 123 -10.67 -26.56 -3.71
CA GLY A 123 -11.23 -26.59 -2.35
C GLY A 123 -12.02 -25.35 -1.92
N GLY A 124 -11.98 -24.26 -2.67
CA GLY A 124 -12.58 -22.99 -2.26
C GLY A 124 -14.09 -22.94 -2.45
N LYS A 125 -14.87 -23.54 -1.52
CA LYS A 125 -16.34 -23.51 -1.55
C LYS A 125 -16.93 -22.12 -1.25
N ARG A 126 -16.18 -21.20 -0.66
CA ARG A 126 -16.66 -19.85 -0.33
C ARG A 126 -15.72 -18.81 -0.91
N LYS A 127 -16.30 -17.87 -1.63
CA LYS A 127 -15.57 -16.70 -2.09
C LYS A 127 -15.18 -15.85 -0.89
N LYS A 128 -13.97 -15.32 -0.86
CA LYS A 128 -13.49 -14.40 0.16
C LYS A 128 -13.21 -13.03 -0.44
N ALA A 129 -13.30 -12.01 0.37
CA ALA A 129 -12.93 -10.66 0.00
C ALA A 129 -12.11 -10.00 1.12
N PHE A 130 -11.15 -9.19 0.75
CA PHE A 130 -10.57 -8.21 1.65
C PHE A 130 -11.49 -7.00 1.70
N VAL A 131 -11.79 -6.58 2.91
CA VAL A 131 -12.63 -5.42 3.18
C VAL A 131 -11.81 -4.37 3.90
N ALA A 132 -11.64 -3.23 3.24
CA ALA A 132 -11.04 -2.05 3.82
C ALA A 132 -12.12 -1.21 4.53
N VAL A 133 -11.88 -0.86 5.77
CA VAL A 133 -12.82 -0.12 6.62
C VAL A 133 -12.13 1.07 7.25
N THR A 134 -12.72 2.25 7.11
CA THR A 134 -12.25 3.47 7.78
C THR A 134 -13.42 4.28 8.32
N LEU A 135 -13.17 5.20 9.24
CA LEU A 135 -14.17 6.15 9.72
C LEU A 135 -14.51 7.16 8.61
N GLN A 136 -15.80 7.25 8.26
CA GLN A 136 -16.31 8.18 7.24
C GLN A 136 -16.00 9.64 7.59
N SER A 137 -16.27 10.02 8.83
CA SER A 137 -16.03 11.37 9.32
C SER A 137 -14.55 11.76 9.23
N ALA A 138 -13.63 10.86 9.64
CA ALA A 138 -12.20 11.10 9.57
C ALA A 138 -11.69 11.19 8.12
N LEU A 139 -12.14 10.28 7.24
CA LEU A 139 -11.78 10.31 5.83
C LEU A 139 -12.25 11.56 5.13
N LEU A 140 -13.51 11.94 5.32
CA LEU A 140 -14.08 13.18 4.74
C LEU A 140 -13.36 14.42 5.22
N HIS A 141 -12.99 14.49 6.52
CA HIS A 141 -12.22 15.61 7.04
C HIS A 141 -10.86 15.75 6.33
N LYS A 142 -10.13 14.65 6.17
CA LYS A 142 -8.82 14.64 5.49
C LYS A 142 -8.95 14.98 3.99
N VAL A 143 -9.93 14.43 3.29
CA VAL A 143 -10.19 14.72 1.87
C VAL A 143 -10.58 16.19 1.69
N SER A 144 -11.51 16.71 2.50
CA SER A 144 -11.93 18.12 2.43
C SER A 144 -10.77 19.08 2.70
N LEU A 145 -9.85 18.73 3.61
CA LEU A 145 -8.65 19.52 3.85
C LEU A 145 -7.78 19.58 2.60
N MET A 146 -7.53 18.44 1.93
CA MET A 146 -6.75 18.41 0.69
C MET A 146 -7.42 19.19 -0.45
N GLU A 147 -8.74 19.11 -0.57
CA GLU A 147 -9.54 19.87 -1.54
C GLU A 147 -9.51 21.36 -1.26
N SER A 148 -9.50 21.77 0.03
CA SER A 148 -9.35 23.19 0.41
C SER A 148 -7.98 23.75 0.01
N CYS A 149 -6.96 22.90 -0.10
CA CYS A 149 -5.65 23.23 -0.66
C CYS A 149 -5.62 23.20 -2.20
N LEU A 150 -6.79 23.12 -2.86
CA LEU A 150 -6.95 23.15 -4.32
C LEU A 150 -6.44 21.91 -5.06
N LEU A 151 -6.34 20.76 -4.43
CA LEU A 151 -6.20 19.46 -5.12
C LEU A 151 -7.58 18.92 -5.49
N ASN A 152 -7.65 18.26 -6.66
CA ASN A 152 -8.85 17.54 -7.09
C ASN A 152 -8.69 16.04 -6.77
N ILE A 153 -9.29 15.56 -5.69
CA ILE A 153 -9.17 14.16 -5.26
C ILE A 153 -10.09 13.31 -6.13
N THR A 154 -9.50 12.45 -6.96
CA THR A 154 -10.23 11.62 -7.94
C THR A 154 -10.45 10.18 -7.48
N ALA A 155 -9.62 9.68 -6.57
CA ALA A 155 -9.74 8.35 -6.01
C ALA A 155 -9.03 8.26 -4.66
N VAL A 156 -9.52 7.36 -3.80
CA VAL A 156 -8.87 6.94 -2.57
C VAL A 156 -8.61 5.43 -2.68
N SER A 157 -7.42 4.98 -2.27
CA SER A 157 -7.02 3.59 -2.28
C SER A 157 -6.22 3.25 -1.02
N ILE A 158 -5.77 2.02 -0.88
CA ILE A 158 -5.02 1.52 0.27
C ILE A 158 -3.60 1.10 -0.12
N SER A 159 -2.73 1.01 0.88
CA SER A 159 -1.30 0.71 0.69
C SER A 159 -1.07 -0.65 0.02
N GLU A 160 -1.91 -1.66 0.27
CA GLU A 160 -1.76 -3.00 -0.30
C GLU A 160 -1.98 -3.02 -1.82
N LEU A 161 -2.91 -2.22 -2.33
CA LEU A 161 -3.12 -2.09 -3.77
C LEU A 161 -1.99 -1.30 -4.44
N ALA A 162 -1.47 -0.27 -3.77
CA ALA A 162 -0.28 0.43 -4.23
C ALA A 162 0.96 -0.48 -4.22
N LEU A 163 1.09 -1.35 -3.22
CA LEU A 163 2.16 -2.34 -3.13
C LEU A 163 2.07 -3.37 -4.26
N SER A 164 0.88 -3.91 -4.55
CA SER A 164 0.68 -4.80 -5.70
C SER A 164 1.19 -4.15 -7.00
N LYS A 165 0.91 -2.87 -7.20
CA LYS A 165 1.40 -2.13 -8.36
C LYS A 165 2.92 -1.99 -8.39
N LEU A 166 3.56 -1.72 -7.25
CA LEU A 166 5.02 -1.65 -7.14
C LEU A 166 5.68 -3.01 -7.42
N LEU A 167 5.05 -4.10 -6.99
CA LEU A 167 5.51 -5.46 -7.28
C LEU A 167 5.47 -5.79 -8.76
N SER A 168 4.51 -5.27 -9.52
CA SER A 168 4.44 -5.49 -10.98
C SER A 168 5.63 -4.91 -11.75
N LEU A 169 6.40 -4.01 -11.14
CA LEU A 169 7.64 -3.49 -11.72
C LEU A 169 8.83 -4.45 -11.55
N GLN A 170 8.74 -5.40 -10.63
CA GLN A 170 9.85 -6.32 -10.36
C GLN A 170 9.89 -7.44 -11.39
N PRO A 171 11.08 -7.93 -11.76
CA PRO A 171 11.22 -9.13 -12.57
C PRO A 171 10.90 -10.39 -11.74
N ILE A 172 9.64 -10.48 -11.30
CA ILE A 172 9.14 -11.55 -10.45
C ILE A 172 8.53 -12.62 -11.32
N SER A 173 8.83 -13.90 -11.02
CA SER A 173 8.11 -15.01 -11.63
C SER A 173 6.63 -14.95 -11.23
N THR A 174 5.74 -14.91 -12.20
CA THR A 174 4.30 -15.01 -11.96
C THR A 174 3.85 -16.43 -11.58
N GLU A 175 4.76 -17.42 -11.68
CA GLU A 175 4.45 -18.82 -11.44
C GLU A 175 4.44 -19.20 -9.95
N THR A 176 5.05 -18.40 -9.08
CA THR A 176 5.11 -18.66 -7.64
C THR A 176 4.64 -17.44 -6.85
N PRO A 177 3.94 -17.68 -5.73
CA PRO A 177 3.61 -16.61 -4.81
C PRO A 177 4.85 -15.94 -4.23
N ILE A 178 4.70 -14.70 -3.81
CA ILE A 178 5.73 -13.92 -3.13
C ILE A 178 5.23 -13.46 -1.77
N ILE A 179 6.13 -13.46 -0.81
CA ILE A 179 5.87 -12.87 0.51
C ILE A 179 6.47 -11.47 0.53
N VAL A 180 5.69 -10.49 0.98
CA VAL A 180 6.17 -9.12 1.17
C VAL A 180 5.98 -8.73 2.62
N ILE A 181 7.01 -8.17 3.21
CA ILE A 181 7.01 -7.71 4.59
C ILE A 181 7.21 -6.21 4.59
N SER A 182 6.26 -5.50 5.17
CA SER A 182 6.32 -4.06 5.39
C SER A 182 6.26 -3.76 6.88
N SER A 183 6.68 -2.57 7.27
CA SER A 183 6.51 -2.10 8.64
C SER A 183 6.13 -0.64 8.69
N ASN A 184 5.46 -0.29 9.77
CA ASN A 184 5.37 1.07 10.29
C ASN A 184 6.03 1.09 11.68
N ASP A 185 5.91 2.19 12.40
CA ASP A 185 6.56 2.37 13.72
C ASP A 185 6.12 1.35 14.78
N GLU A 186 4.94 0.75 14.63
CA GLU A 186 4.31 -0.11 15.64
C GLU A 186 4.12 -1.55 15.18
N ASN A 187 3.98 -1.77 13.87
CA ASN A 187 3.56 -3.06 13.34
C ASN A 187 4.43 -3.52 12.17
N CYS A 188 4.58 -4.83 12.08
CA CYS A 188 5.09 -5.55 10.92
C CYS A 188 3.92 -6.22 10.21
N GLN A 189 3.81 -6.02 8.91
CA GLN A 189 2.72 -6.54 8.08
C GLN A 189 3.27 -7.58 7.11
N HIS A 190 2.63 -8.73 7.05
CA HIS A 190 2.94 -9.83 6.17
C HIS A 190 1.88 -9.97 5.10
N HIS A 191 2.30 -9.93 3.85
CA HIS A 191 1.45 -10.04 2.67
C HIS A 191 1.85 -11.25 1.85
N LEU A 192 0.89 -11.98 1.31
CA LEU A 192 1.12 -13.00 0.29
C LEU A 192 0.44 -12.53 -1.00
N TYR A 193 1.24 -12.30 -2.04
CA TYR A 193 0.75 -11.96 -3.38
C TYR A 193 0.98 -13.12 -4.34
N TYR A 194 0.03 -13.33 -5.24
CA TYR A 194 0.17 -14.26 -6.34
C TYR A 194 -0.54 -13.70 -7.58
N MET A 195 0.15 -13.66 -8.71
CA MET A 195 -0.33 -13.09 -9.97
C MET A 195 -0.84 -11.64 -9.85
N GLY A 196 -0.27 -10.86 -8.92
CA GLY A 196 -0.65 -9.46 -8.65
C GLY A 196 -1.75 -9.29 -7.60
N ASP A 197 -2.45 -10.35 -7.20
CA ASP A 197 -3.53 -10.30 -6.23
C ASP A 197 -3.07 -10.63 -4.82
N LEU A 198 -3.70 -10.01 -3.82
CA LEU A 198 -3.46 -10.27 -2.40
C LEU A 198 -4.25 -11.50 -1.95
N TYR A 199 -3.57 -12.48 -1.35
CA TYR A 199 -4.17 -13.71 -0.81
C TYR A 199 -4.14 -13.81 0.71
N LEU A 200 -3.18 -13.15 1.34
CA LEU A 200 -3.05 -13.11 2.79
C LEU A 200 -2.55 -11.74 3.22
N PHE A 201 -3.12 -11.27 4.32
CA PHE A 201 -2.64 -10.11 5.07
C PHE A 201 -2.67 -10.44 6.56
N ARG A 202 -1.58 -10.17 7.25
CA ARG A 202 -1.47 -10.31 8.71
C ARG A 202 -0.63 -9.19 9.29
N THR A 203 -0.99 -8.76 10.49
CA THR A 203 -0.27 -7.73 11.23
C THR A 203 0.27 -8.33 12.52
N LEU A 204 1.53 -8.03 12.83
CA LEU A 204 2.20 -8.39 14.07
C LEU A 204 2.71 -7.12 14.75
N PRO A 205 2.66 -7.01 16.06
CA PRO A 205 3.35 -5.94 16.78
C PRO A 205 4.86 -5.96 16.45
N LEU A 206 5.42 -4.81 16.09
CA LEU A 206 6.83 -4.67 15.77
C LEU A 206 7.63 -4.41 17.05
N ASN A 207 8.54 -5.32 17.39
CA ASN A 207 9.52 -5.07 18.42
C ASN A 207 10.73 -4.33 17.83
N LYS A 208 11.06 -3.17 18.37
CA LYS A 208 12.12 -2.24 17.86
C LYS A 208 13.54 -2.84 17.83
N THR A 209 13.74 -4.08 18.24
CA THR A 209 15.04 -4.76 18.27
C THR A 209 15.40 -5.49 16.96
N ILE A 210 14.67 -5.27 15.87
CA ILE A 210 14.87 -5.94 14.56
C ILE A 210 16.28 -5.78 13.99
N THR A 211 16.95 -4.67 14.32
CA THR A 211 18.31 -4.40 13.82
C THR A 211 19.39 -5.22 14.53
N GLN A 212 19.04 -5.90 15.63
CA GLN A 212 19.98 -6.72 16.38
C GLN A 212 19.98 -8.16 15.85
N PRO A 213 21.14 -8.77 15.56
CA PRO A 213 21.23 -10.17 15.17
C PRO A 213 20.59 -11.09 16.21
N HIS A 214 19.81 -12.09 15.76
CA HIS A 214 19.16 -13.10 16.63
C HIS A 214 18.22 -12.53 17.71
N SER A 215 17.66 -11.35 17.50
CA SER A 215 16.65 -10.80 18.42
C SER A 215 15.37 -11.66 18.42
N SER A 216 14.57 -11.58 19.49
CA SER A 216 13.24 -12.21 19.52
C SER A 216 12.35 -11.74 18.37
N ALA A 217 12.45 -10.47 17.98
CA ALA A 217 11.73 -9.91 16.84
C ALA A 217 12.09 -10.58 15.52
N ASN A 218 13.35 -10.95 15.30
CA ASN A 218 13.76 -11.69 14.10
C ASN A 218 13.16 -13.10 14.07
N GLN A 219 13.07 -13.75 15.23
CA GLN A 219 12.44 -15.07 15.37
C GLN A 219 10.92 -15.00 15.13
N ASP A 220 10.24 -13.95 15.61
CA ASP A 220 8.82 -13.74 15.38
C ASP A 220 8.53 -13.53 13.89
N ILE A 221 9.36 -12.75 13.19
CA ILE A 221 9.26 -12.56 11.74
C ILE A 221 9.50 -13.89 11.00
N LEU A 222 10.54 -14.65 11.37
CA LEU A 222 10.82 -15.96 10.79
C LEU A 222 9.63 -16.92 10.95
N LEU A 223 9.10 -17.01 12.17
CA LEU A 223 7.96 -17.89 12.47
C LEU A 223 6.74 -17.52 11.64
N GLU A 224 6.46 -16.22 11.49
CA GLU A 224 5.30 -15.79 10.70
C GLU A 224 5.49 -16.00 9.19
N ILE A 225 6.72 -15.88 8.69
CA ILE A 225 7.04 -16.27 7.31
C ILE A 225 6.77 -17.77 7.12
N GLN A 226 7.22 -18.64 8.04
CA GLN A 226 6.97 -20.08 7.98
C GLN A 226 5.47 -20.39 7.99
N ARG A 227 4.70 -19.77 8.88
CA ARG A 227 3.23 -19.88 8.91
C ARG A 227 2.56 -19.43 7.61
N THR A 228 3.11 -18.39 6.98
CA THR A 228 2.61 -17.91 5.69
C THR A 228 2.89 -18.93 4.57
N ILE A 229 4.07 -19.55 4.57
CA ILE A 229 4.42 -20.63 3.64
C ILE A 229 3.49 -21.83 3.83
N ASP A 230 3.29 -22.26 5.07
CA ASP A 230 2.39 -23.38 5.40
C ASP A 230 0.95 -23.12 4.96
N TYR A 231 0.44 -21.91 5.23
CA TYR A 231 -0.88 -21.49 4.78
C TYR A 231 -1.00 -21.51 3.25
N CYS A 232 0.01 -21.00 2.55
CA CYS A 232 0.08 -21.02 1.09
C CYS A 232 -0.02 -22.44 0.53
N LEU A 233 0.73 -23.39 1.09
CA LEU A 233 0.78 -24.78 0.64
C LEU A 233 -0.47 -25.57 1.05
N MET A 234 -0.88 -25.47 2.31
CA MET A 234 -1.90 -26.34 2.90
C MET A 234 -3.31 -25.84 2.66
N GLU A 235 -3.56 -24.54 2.79
CA GLU A 235 -4.91 -23.97 2.67
C GLU A 235 -5.20 -23.47 1.25
N LEU A 236 -4.27 -22.68 0.67
CA LEU A 236 -4.47 -22.12 -0.66
C LEU A 236 -4.14 -23.10 -1.78
N LYS A 237 -3.39 -24.17 -1.51
CA LYS A 237 -2.89 -25.13 -2.51
C LYS A 237 -2.09 -24.46 -3.64
N LEU A 238 -1.41 -23.37 -3.32
CA LEU A 238 -0.53 -22.64 -4.21
C LEU A 238 0.88 -23.26 -4.20
N PRO A 239 1.71 -23.00 -5.23
CA PRO A 239 3.13 -23.34 -5.19
C PRO A 239 3.83 -22.68 -4.01
N GLU A 240 4.95 -23.24 -3.58
CA GLU A 240 5.73 -22.67 -2.49
C GLU A 240 6.33 -21.30 -2.87
N PRO A 241 6.18 -20.27 -2.02
CA PRO A 241 6.84 -18.98 -2.21
C PRO A 241 8.37 -19.14 -2.24
N LYS A 242 9.01 -18.61 -3.27
CA LYS A 242 10.48 -18.68 -3.42
C LYS A 242 11.18 -17.38 -3.04
N GLN A 243 10.48 -16.28 -3.13
CA GLN A 243 11.01 -14.93 -2.93
C GLN A 243 10.29 -14.22 -1.78
N ILE A 244 11.06 -13.56 -0.94
CA ILE A 244 10.61 -12.76 0.18
C ILE A 244 11.19 -11.36 0.02
N PHE A 245 10.29 -10.40 -0.11
CA PHE A 245 10.66 -8.99 -0.24
C PHE A 245 10.36 -8.23 1.05
N PHE A 246 11.24 -7.31 1.37
CA PHE A 246 11.02 -6.31 2.41
C PHE A 246 10.84 -4.95 1.76
N THR A 247 9.85 -4.19 2.21
CA THR A 247 9.68 -2.81 1.74
C THR A 247 10.82 -1.91 2.23
N PRO A 248 11.00 -0.71 1.65
CA PRO A 248 12.05 0.21 2.05
C PRO A 248 12.09 0.58 3.54
N SER A 249 11.00 0.38 4.29
CA SER A 249 11.00 0.56 5.76
C SER A 249 12.04 -0.31 6.50
N PHE A 250 12.54 -1.35 5.83
CA PHE A 250 13.59 -2.23 6.37
C PHE A 250 15.00 -1.95 5.81
N TYR A 251 15.26 -0.80 5.19
CA TYR A 251 16.54 -0.55 4.52
C TYR A 251 17.77 -0.63 5.43
N LYS A 252 17.62 -0.49 6.75
CA LYS A 252 18.68 -0.67 7.77
C LYS A 252 18.80 -2.11 8.30
N ALA A 253 17.94 -3.05 7.90
CA ALA A 253 17.79 -4.36 8.53
C ALA A 253 18.61 -5.47 7.84
N THR A 254 19.82 -5.19 7.36
CA THR A 254 20.68 -6.16 6.64
C THR A 254 20.97 -7.43 7.44
N ALA A 255 21.13 -7.33 8.75
CA ALA A 255 21.34 -8.50 9.62
C ALA A 255 20.14 -9.44 9.63
N LEU A 256 18.91 -8.90 9.59
CA LEU A 256 17.69 -9.69 9.46
C LEU A 256 17.65 -10.47 8.14
N PHE A 257 18.02 -9.84 7.02
CA PHE A 257 18.02 -10.52 5.72
C PHE A 257 18.99 -11.68 5.68
N THR A 258 20.21 -11.50 6.17
CA THR A 258 21.21 -12.56 6.27
C THR A 258 20.72 -13.73 7.14
N TYR A 259 20.11 -13.43 8.28
CA TYR A 259 19.53 -14.42 9.16
C TYR A 259 18.41 -15.21 8.47
N LEU A 260 17.45 -14.52 7.86
CA LEU A 260 16.31 -15.17 7.19
C LEU A 260 16.73 -16.00 5.97
N GLN A 261 17.74 -15.56 5.20
CA GLN A 261 18.28 -16.33 4.08
C GLN A 261 18.89 -17.66 4.56
N ALA A 262 19.64 -17.63 5.67
CA ALA A 262 20.24 -18.82 6.24
C ALA A 262 19.19 -19.82 6.76
N GLU A 263 18.15 -19.32 7.47
CA GLU A 263 17.12 -20.18 8.08
C GLU A 263 16.10 -20.75 7.08
N LEU A 264 15.75 -19.97 6.04
CA LEU A 264 14.67 -20.33 5.10
C LEU A 264 15.18 -20.97 3.81
N ASN A 265 16.46 -20.83 3.49
CA ASN A 265 17.02 -21.20 2.18
C ASN A 265 16.22 -20.62 1.00
N LYS A 266 15.82 -19.34 1.10
CA LYS A 266 15.04 -18.60 0.12
C LYS A 266 15.72 -17.29 -0.24
N GLU A 267 15.35 -16.72 -1.39
CA GLU A 267 15.79 -15.39 -1.75
C GLU A 267 15.08 -14.36 -0.88
N VAL A 268 15.84 -13.65 -0.04
CA VAL A 268 15.35 -12.55 0.82
C VAL A 268 16.05 -11.27 0.41
N ARG A 269 15.29 -10.23 0.03
CA ARG A 269 15.86 -8.97 -0.41
C ARG A 269 14.95 -7.77 -0.14
N LEU A 270 15.55 -6.59 -0.15
CA LEU A 270 14.82 -5.33 -0.16
C LEU A 270 14.12 -5.13 -1.51
N LEU A 271 12.91 -4.62 -1.50
CA LEU A 271 12.17 -4.23 -2.70
C LEU A 271 12.74 -2.90 -3.24
N ASP A 272 13.61 -2.99 -4.24
CA ASP A 272 14.20 -1.82 -4.88
C ASP A 272 13.44 -1.45 -6.15
N ILE A 273 12.91 -0.22 -6.18
CA ILE A 273 12.20 0.33 -7.33
C ILE A 273 12.99 1.44 -8.04
N ASN A 274 14.13 1.87 -7.51
CA ASN A 274 14.96 2.91 -8.15
C ASN A 274 15.38 2.53 -9.58
N SER A 275 15.66 1.24 -9.79
CA SER A 275 16.10 0.73 -11.11
C SER A 275 15.06 0.84 -12.21
N PHE A 276 13.78 1.08 -11.88
CA PHE A 276 12.68 1.23 -12.85
C PHE A 276 12.47 2.67 -13.32
N PHE A 277 13.04 3.62 -12.62
CA PHE A 277 12.90 5.02 -12.97
C PHE A 277 14.17 5.53 -13.65
N THR A 278 13.97 6.38 -14.67
CA THR A 278 15.07 7.05 -15.38
C THR A 278 15.60 8.27 -14.62
N SER A 279 14.91 8.67 -13.57
CA SER A 279 15.29 9.77 -12.69
C SER A 279 16.48 9.38 -11.78
N LYS A 280 17.10 10.39 -11.15
CA LYS A 280 18.12 10.15 -10.12
C LYS A 280 17.55 9.23 -9.01
N PRO A 281 18.32 8.24 -8.54
CA PRO A 281 17.88 7.39 -7.43
C PRO A 281 17.45 8.20 -6.21
N ILE A 282 16.36 7.78 -5.61
CA ILE A 282 15.84 8.36 -4.36
C ILE A 282 16.63 7.77 -3.20
N ASP A 283 16.99 8.63 -2.25
CA ASP A 283 17.62 8.23 -1.01
C ASP A 283 16.74 7.22 -0.23
N PRO A 284 17.32 6.18 0.40
CA PRO A 284 16.55 5.17 1.14
C PRO A 284 15.63 5.73 2.22
N GLU A 285 16.01 6.79 2.93
CA GLU A 285 15.16 7.42 3.97
C GLU A 285 13.94 8.12 3.36
N ILE A 286 14.12 8.75 2.21
CA ILE A 286 13.02 9.36 1.46
C ILE A 286 12.18 8.26 0.82
N MET A 287 12.81 7.22 0.23
CA MET A 287 12.12 6.11 -0.40
C MET A 287 11.15 5.41 0.57
N GLU A 288 11.56 5.18 1.81
CA GLU A 288 10.68 4.60 2.85
C GLU A 288 9.35 5.36 2.96
N LYS A 289 9.39 6.69 2.92
CA LYS A 289 8.23 7.57 3.13
C LYS A 289 7.36 7.74 1.88
N VAL A 290 7.97 7.77 0.69
CA VAL A 290 7.26 8.04 -0.56
C VAL A 290 6.83 6.77 -1.31
N PHE A 291 7.24 5.60 -0.84
CA PHE A 291 7.10 4.31 -1.52
C PHE A 291 5.67 4.03 -2.00
N TYR A 292 4.70 4.09 -1.12
CA TYR A 292 3.30 3.83 -1.47
C TYR A 292 2.68 4.96 -2.31
N ALA A 293 3.14 6.20 -2.18
CA ALA A 293 2.72 7.28 -3.05
C ALA A 293 3.19 7.06 -4.50
N ILE A 294 4.41 6.51 -4.69
CA ILE A 294 4.89 6.09 -6.01
C ILE A 294 3.96 5.02 -6.59
N GLY A 295 3.60 4.00 -5.81
CA GLY A 295 2.64 2.97 -6.20
C GLY A 295 1.29 3.54 -6.64
N GLY A 296 0.75 4.49 -5.87
CA GLY A 296 -0.47 5.21 -6.20
C GLY A 296 -0.40 5.98 -7.51
N ALA A 297 0.71 6.66 -7.78
CA ALA A 297 0.90 7.38 -9.03
C ALA A 297 0.99 6.43 -10.24
N LEU A 298 1.60 5.25 -10.08
CA LEU A 298 1.65 4.20 -11.10
C LEU A 298 0.27 3.60 -11.41
N MET A 299 -0.61 3.46 -10.40
CA MET A 299 -1.99 3.00 -10.62
C MET A 299 -2.79 3.91 -11.56
N ILE A 300 -2.47 5.22 -11.60
CA ILE A 300 -3.12 6.17 -12.51
C ILE A 300 -2.68 5.92 -13.96
N LEU A 301 -1.42 5.54 -14.17
CA LEU A 301 -0.90 5.25 -15.52
C LEU A 301 -1.58 4.05 -16.15
N ASP A 302 -1.87 3.00 -15.40
CA ASP A 302 -2.56 1.82 -15.90
C ASP A 302 -3.97 2.13 -16.39
N ARG A 303 -4.76 2.83 -15.58
CA ARG A 303 -6.14 3.22 -15.94
C ARG A 303 -6.22 4.03 -17.24
N LYS A 304 -5.15 4.77 -17.59
CA LYS A 304 -5.08 5.51 -18.85
C LYS A 304 -4.74 4.63 -20.04
N ASN A 305 -4.07 3.50 -19.84
CA ASN A 305 -3.70 2.58 -20.89
C ASN A 305 -4.85 1.61 -21.24
N GLU A 306 -5.84 1.46 -20.33
CA GLU A 306 -7.03 0.61 -20.51
C GLU A 306 -8.25 1.38 -21.07
N SER A 307 -8.22 2.72 -21.13
CA SER A 307 -9.27 3.60 -21.64
C SER A 307 -8.93 4.11 -23.06
#